data_b15976bb7172d8da33e92f5272377cbe
#
_entry.id   b15976bb7172d8da33e92f5272377cbe
#
_cell.length_a   1.000
_cell.length_b   1.000
_cell.length_c   1.000
_cell.angle_alpha   90.00
_cell.angle_beta   90.00
_cell.angle_gamma   90.00
#
_symmetry.space_group_name_H-M   'P 1'
#
loop_
_entity.id
_entity.type
_entity.pdbx_description
1 polymer ?
#
loop_
_entity_poly.entity_id
_entity_poly.type
_entity_poly.pdbx_seq_one_letter_code
_entity_poly.pdbx_strand_id
1 'polypeptide(L)'
;MKHYKVYQIDSFTRTKLRGNPAGVVSNANGLNEAQMQQIARELNNSETAFIFTPEKSADYDVEVRFFTPTAEVPICGHATIAAHYVRAIQGTHTQGRALQKTKAGILAIDTLRQNGDFAIQMTQATPKIKPPLDKNVVSKITRALGISESDLREDCHVCEASTGHGKVMIGIKDLHLLHSLTPNMSALASISAQIQCNGFYVFTLDENDEFLAHGRMFAPAIGINEDPVTGNANGPLGAYLVYYGICKGLQNGDEFSFFIKQGEAIGREGQMQVRVSIKNGKPALVQIIGEAVVAFETEIVL
;
A
#
# COMPACT_ATOMS: atom_id res chain seq x y z
N MET A 1 -25.60 -25.67 6.85
CA MET A 1 -24.56 -24.75 7.28
C MET A 1 -23.46 -24.75 6.22
N LYS A 2 -22.98 -23.59 5.82
CA LYS A 2 -21.95 -23.45 4.80
C LYS A 2 -20.63 -23.04 5.46
N HIS A 3 -19.55 -23.68 5.05
CA HIS A 3 -18.22 -23.48 5.61
C HIS A 3 -17.41 -22.50 4.74
N TYR A 4 -16.80 -21.52 5.36
CA TYR A 4 -15.97 -20.51 4.69
C TYR A 4 -14.57 -20.51 5.27
N LYS A 5 -13.59 -20.86 4.47
CA LYS A 5 -12.17 -20.82 4.88
C LYS A 5 -11.67 -19.38 4.89
N VAL A 6 -11.08 -18.99 6.01
CA VAL A 6 -10.58 -17.65 6.27
C VAL A 6 -9.09 -17.71 6.58
N TYR A 7 -8.33 -16.83 5.98
CA TYR A 7 -6.91 -16.65 6.23
C TYR A 7 -6.66 -15.28 6.85
N GLN A 8 -5.77 -15.25 7.82
CA GLN A 8 -5.11 -14.03 8.25
C GLN A 8 -3.76 -13.97 7.56
N ILE A 9 -3.58 -12.98 6.70
CA ILE A 9 -2.38 -12.80 5.88
C ILE A 9 -1.66 -11.53 6.33
N ASP A 10 -0.36 -11.64 6.53
CA ASP A 10 0.51 -10.49 6.69
C ASP A 10 1.15 -10.17 5.34
N SER A 11 0.74 -9.06 4.72
CA SER A 11 1.24 -8.60 3.43
C SER A 11 2.52 -7.77 3.57
N PHE A 12 3.37 -7.80 2.54
CA PHE A 12 4.64 -7.09 2.46
C PHE A 12 5.69 -7.59 3.45
N THR A 13 5.63 -8.86 3.82
CA THR A 13 6.59 -9.49 4.73
C THR A 13 6.63 -11.00 4.51
N ARG A 14 7.72 -11.64 4.92
CA ARG A 14 7.83 -13.09 5.08
C ARG A 14 7.76 -13.54 6.55
N THR A 15 7.77 -12.59 7.46
CA THR A 15 7.76 -12.85 8.90
C THR A 15 6.34 -12.66 9.44
N LYS A 16 5.79 -13.71 10.05
CA LYS A 16 4.46 -13.64 10.69
C LYS A 16 4.41 -12.53 11.75
N LEU A 17 3.25 -11.91 11.88
CA LEU A 17 2.97 -10.83 12.82
C LEU A 17 3.76 -9.54 12.56
N ARG A 18 4.20 -9.37 11.29
CA ARG A 18 4.83 -8.17 10.73
C ARG A 18 4.02 -7.70 9.50
N GLY A 19 4.51 -6.67 8.80
CA GLY A 19 3.85 -6.15 7.60
C GLY A 19 2.43 -5.65 7.84
N ASN A 20 1.60 -5.66 6.80
CA ASN A 20 0.22 -5.14 6.83
C ASN A 20 -0.81 -6.29 6.83
N PRO A 21 -1.57 -6.48 7.93
CA PRO A 21 -2.48 -7.62 8.06
C PRO A 21 -3.77 -7.42 7.26
N ALA A 22 -4.23 -8.49 6.60
CA ALA A 22 -5.52 -8.54 5.93
C ALA A 22 -6.22 -9.90 6.19
N GLY A 23 -7.52 -9.85 6.37
CA GLY A 23 -8.35 -11.05 6.30
C GLY A 23 -8.61 -11.45 4.84
N VAL A 24 -8.68 -12.75 4.56
CA VAL A 24 -9.02 -13.26 3.22
C VAL A 24 -10.02 -14.41 3.35
N VAL A 25 -11.22 -14.22 2.82
CA VAL A 25 -12.19 -15.32 2.61
C VAL A 25 -11.94 -15.88 1.22
N SER A 26 -11.34 -17.07 1.16
CA SER A 26 -10.80 -17.64 -0.10
C SER A 26 -11.84 -18.11 -1.10
N ASN A 27 -13.09 -18.33 -0.65
CA ASN A 27 -14.25 -18.57 -1.48
C ASN A 27 -15.48 -17.97 -0.81
N ALA A 28 -15.86 -16.78 -1.27
CA ALA A 28 -16.99 -16.03 -0.73
C ALA A 28 -18.33 -16.31 -1.46
N ASN A 29 -18.35 -17.28 -2.38
CA ASN A 29 -19.56 -17.62 -3.14
C ASN A 29 -20.71 -18.02 -2.21
N GLY A 30 -21.81 -17.23 -2.28
CA GLY A 30 -23.01 -17.41 -1.48
C GLY A 30 -23.07 -16.58 -0.21
N LEU A 31 -22.04 -15.79 0.12
CA LEU A 31 -22.16 -14.72 1.10
C LEU A 31 -22.90 -13.53 0.50
N ASN A 32 -23.82 -12.95 1.27
CA ASN A 32 -24.41 -11.66 0.97
C ASN A 32 -23.56 -10.52 1.57
N GLU A 33 -23.88 -9.28 1.22
CA GLU A 33 -23.12 -8.10 1.64
C GLU A 33 -23.13 -7.92 3.17
N ALA A 34 -24.25 -8.16 3.83
CA ALA A 34 -24.36 -8.05 5.28
C ALA A 34 -23.46 -9.09 6.00
N GLN A 35 -23.38 -10.32 5.48
CA GLN A 35 -22.50 -11.35 6.03
C GLN A 35 -21.02 -11.00 5.83
N MET A 36 -20.64 -10.47 4.66
CA MET A 36 -19.27 -10.00 4.41
C MET A 36 -18.89 -8.87 5.36
N GLN A 37 -19.78 -7.89 5.56
CA GLN A 37 -19.57 -6.81 6.52
C GLN A 37 -19.44 -7.31 7.96
N GLN A 38 -20.22 -8.31 8.37
CA GLN A 38 -20.14 -8.92 9.70
C GLN A 38 -18.79 -9.65 9.89
N ILE A 39 -18.35 -10.44 8.89
CA ILE A 39 -17.05 -11.12 8.92
C ILE A 39 -15.90 -10.12 8.99
N ALA A 40 -15.93 -9.06 8.17
CA ALA A 40 -14.89 -8.03 8.19
C ALA A 40 -14.81 -7.32 9.54
N ARG A 41 -15.95 -7.04 10.17
CA ARG A 41 -16.01 -6.44 11.51
C ARG A 41 -15.48 -7.38 12.59
N GLU A 42 -15.78 -8.68 12.50
CA GLU A 42 -15.33 -9.69 13.45
C GLU A 42 -13.81 -9.89 13.38
N LEU A 43 -13.24 -9.95 12.16
CA LEU A 43 -11.80 -10.06 11.95
C LEU A 43 -11.04 -8.78 12.35
N ASN A 44 -11.70 -7.63 12.29
CA ASN A 44 -11.21 -6.33 12.72
C ASN A 44 -9.85 -5.93 12.13
N ASN A 45 -9.52 -6.40 10.93
CA ASN A 45 -8.41 -5.88 10.14
C ASN A 45 -8.81 -4.53 9.51
N SER A 46 -7.83 -3.74 9.05
CA SER A 46 -8.13 -2.55 8.25
C SER A 46 -9.01 -2.91 7.06
N GLU A 47 -8.70 -4.00 6.35
CA GLU A 47 -9.56 -4.58 5.31
C GLU A 47 -9.55 -6.11 5.32
N THR A 48 -10.67 -6.67 4.85
CA THR A 48 -10.86 -8.09 4.54
C THR A 48 -11.23 -8.24 3.07
N ALA A 49 -10.51 -9.12 2.36
CA ALA A 49 -10.79 -9.47 0.96
C ALA A 49 -11.71 -10.68 0.88
N PHE A 50 -12.72 -10.59 0.02
CA PHE A 50 -13.66 -11.66 -0.29
C PHE A 50 -13.51 -12.07 -1.74
N ILE A 51 -13.05 -13.31 -1.99
CA ILE A 51 -12.74 -13.84 -3.32
C ILE A 51 -13.95 -14.58 -3.87
N PHE A 52 -14.37 -14.19 -5.08
CA PHE A 52 -15.46 -14.85 -5.82
C PHE A 52 -14.93 -15.50 -7.09
N THR A 53 -15.44 -16.68 -7.37
CA THR A 53 -15.23 -17.36 -8.65
C THR A 53 -16.11 -16.68 -9.71
N PRO A 54 -15.56 -16.23 -10.86
CA PRO A 54 -16.35 -15.61 -11.89
C PRO A 54 -17.25 -16.62 -12.61
N GLU A 55 -18.29 -16.13 -13.28
CA GLU A 55 -19.03 -16.92 -14.24
C GLU A 55 -18.16 -17.24 -15.47
N LYS A 56 -18.48 -18.34 -16.18
CA LYS A 56 -17.68 -18.80 -17.34
C LYS A 56 -17.57 -17.79 -18.49
N SER A 57 -18.53 -16.86 -18.59
CA SER A 57 -18.57 -15.81 -19.61
C SER A 57 -17.95 -14.49 -19.19
N ALA A 58 -17.35 -14.41 -18.01
CA ALA A 58 -16.75 -13.19 -17.49
C ALA A 58 -15.49 -12.79 -18.28
N ASP A 59 -15.26 -11.50 -18.40
CA ASP A 59 -14.05 -10.89 -19.00
C ASP A 59 -12.94 -10.65 -17.97
N TYR A 60 -13.03 -11.31 -16.80
CA TYR A 60 -12.06 -11.26 -15.70
C TYR A 60 -11.87 -12.66 -15.09
N ASP A 61 -10.73 -12.87 -14.45
CA ASP A 61 -10.32 -14.17 -13.89
C ASP A 61 -10.75 -14.38 -12.44
N VAL A 62 -11.03 -13.30 -11.71
CA VAL A 62 -11.45 -13.31 -10.31
C VAL A 62 -12.16 -12.02 -9.97
N GLU A 63 -13.18 -12.09 -9.11
CA GLU A 63 -13.75 -10.89 -8.47
C GLU A 63 -13.32 -10.84 -7.02
N VAL A 64 -12.87 -9.67 -6.54
CA VAL A 64 -12.50 -9.46 -5.14
C VAL A 64 -13.22 -8.22 -4.62
N ARG A 65 -13.94 -8.39 -3.52
CA ARG A 65 -14.57 -7.29 -2.78
C ARG A 65 -13.82 -7.06 -1.48
N PHE A 66 -13.71 -5.80 -1.09
CA PHE A 66 -12.94 -5.38 0.09
C PHE A 66 -13.83 -4.68 1.10
N PHE A 67 -13.76 -5.11 2.35
CA PHE A 67 -14.54 -4.53 3.44
C PHE A 67 -13.63 -4.11 4.59
N THR A 68 -13.77 -2.86 5.03
CA THR A 68 -13.31 -2.42 6.35
C THR A 68 -14.27 -2.96 7.43
N PRO A 69 -13.99 -2.82 8.72
CA PRO A 69 -14.95 -3.16 9.77
C PRO A 69 -16.31 -2.44 9.67
N THR A 70 -16.40 -1.34 8.91
CA THR A 70 -17.60 -0.48 8.86
C THR A 70 -18.21 -0.32 7.47
N ALA A 71 -17.48 -0.52 6.39
CA ALA A 71 -17.96 -0.28 5.03
C ALA A 71 -17.19 -1.05 3.98
N GLU A 72 -17.80 -1.27 2.82
CA GLU A 72 -17.11 -1.74 1.63
C GLU A 72 -16.30 -0.62 0.98
N VAL A 73 -15.07 -0.92 0.58
CA VAL A 73 -14.18 0.00 -0.14
C VAL A 73 -13.92 -0.50 -1.57
N PRO A 74 -13.71 0.41 -2.54
CA PRO A 74 -13.63 0.01 -3.94
C PRO A 74 -12.36 -0.78 -4.28
N ILE A 75 -11.28 -0.60 -3.55
CA ILE A 75 -9.98 -1.26 -3.74
C ILE A 75 -9.13 -1.17 -2.47
N CYS A 76 -8.28 -2.18 -2.25
CA CYS A 76 -7.27 -2.16 -1.19
C CYS A 76 -6.00 -2.87 -1.68
N GLY A 77 -4.83 -2.19 -1.61
CA GLY A 77 -3.57 -2.72 -2.12
C GLY A 77 -3.06 -3.93 -1.35
N HIS A 78 -2.86 -3.83 -0.03
CA HIS A 78 -2.32 -4.92 0.78
C HIS A 78 -3.29 -6.13 0.84
N ALA A 79 -4.61 -5.89 0.86
CA ALA A 79 -5.59 -6.97 0.80
C ALA A 79 -5.66 -7.63 -0.60
N THR A 80 -5.31 -6.92 -1.68
CA THR A 80 -5.10 -7.49 -3.02
C THR A 80 -3.89 -8.42 -3.02
N ILE A 81 -2.74 -7.98 -2.45
CA ILE A 81 -1.56 -8.83 -2.28
C ILE A 81 -1.93 -10.10 -1.52
N ALA A 82 -2.64 -9.96 -0.38
CA ALA A 82 -3.10 -11.08 0.44
C ALA A 82 -4.01 -12.06 -0.34
N ALA A 83 -5.01 -11.54 -1.06
CA ALA A 83 -5.96 -12.35 -1.82
C ALA A 83 -5.27 -13.17 -2.91
N HIS A 84 -4.38 -12.56 -3.69
CA HIS A 84 -3.64 -13.26 -4.75
C HIS A 84 -2.59 -14.22 -4.20
N TYR A 85 -1.97 -13.90 -3.05
CA TYR A 85 -1.10 -14.84 -2.35
C TYR A 85 -1.87 -16.10 -1.91
N VAL A 86 -3.07 -15.93 -1.33
CA VAL A 86 -3.93 -17.08 -0.97
C VAL A 86 -4.30 -17.91 -2.20
N ARG A 87 -4.64 -17.29 -3.33
CA ARG A 87 -4.90 -18.00 -4.59
C ARG A 87 -3.69 -18.80 -5.07
N ALA A 88 -2.49 -18.24 -4.91
CA ALA A 88 -1.24 -18.88 -5.31
C ALA A 88 -0.93 -20.12 -4.44
N ILE A 89 -1.00 -20.00 -3.11
CA ILE A 89 -0.73 -21.14 -2.19
C ILE A 89 -1.80 -22.23 -2.29
N GLN A 90 -3.04 -21.89 -2.67
CA GLN A 90 -4.10 -22.85 -2.97
C GLN A 90 -3.97 -23.51 -4.35
N GLY A 91 -3.00 -23.10 -5.17
CA GLY A 91 -2.78 -23.64 -6.52
C GLY A 91 -3.81 -23.18 -7.56
N THR A 92 -4.68 -22.24 -7.25
CA THR A 92 -5.70 -21.74 -8.18
C THR A 92 -5.14 -20.72 -9.19
N HIS A 93 -4.05 -20.02 -8.86
CA HIS A 93 -3.32 -19.14 -9.76
C HIS A 93 -1.87 -18.98 -9.28
N THR A 94 -0.96 -19.79 -9.81
CA THR A 94 0.42 -19.90 -9.28
C THR A 94 1.46 -19.10 -10.05
N GLN A 95 1.11 -18.54 -11.21
CA GLN A 95 2.02 -17.73 -12.03
C GLN A 95 1.26 -16.98 -13.15
N GLY A 96 1.77 -15.80 -13.50
CA GLY A 96 1.29 -15.00 -14.62
C GLY A 96 0.21 -13.99 -14.21
N ARG A 97 -0.41 -13.41 -15.23
CA ARG A 97 -1.40 -12.33 -15.06
C ARG A 97 -2.79 -12.87 -14.81
N ALA A 98 -3.49 -12.25 -13.86
CA ALA A 98 -4.91 -12.41 -13.64
C ALA A 98 -5.60 -11.03 -13.71
N LEU A 99 -6.76 -10.99 -14.36
CA LEU A 99 -7.63 -9.82 -14.36
C LEU A 99 -8.57 -9.89 -13.15
N GLN A 100 -8.36 -8.99 -12.20
CA GLN A 100 -9.16 -8.86 -10.99
C GLN A 100 -10.23 -7.79 -11.16
N LYS A 101 -11.49 -8.19 -11.07
CA LYS A 101 -12.62 -7.25 -10.98
C LYS A 101 -12.77 -6.76 -9.54
N THR A 102 -12.94 -5.45 -9.38
CA THR A 102 -13.25 -4.76 -8.12
C THR A 102 -14.31 -3.70 -8.36
N LYS A 103 -14.78 -3.02 -7.31
CA LYS A 103 -15.62 -1.81 -7.48
C LYS A 103 -14.90 -0.65 -8.18
N ALA A 104 -13.56 -0.62 -8.17
CA ALA A 104 -12.76 0.37 -8.89
C ALA A 104 -12.54 0.03 -10.38
N GLY A 105 -13.02 -1.13 -10.85
CA GLY A 105 -12.82 -1.64 -12.20
C GLY A 105 -12.00 -2.92 -12.25
N ILE A 106 -11.56 -3.28 -13.47
CA ILE A 106 -10.71 -4.45 -13.72
C ILE A 106 -9.25 -4.04 -13.66
N LEU A 107 -8.46 -4.77 -12.88
CA LEU A 107 -7.05 -4.53 -12.63
C LEU A 107 -6.23 -5.77 -12.98
N ALA A 108 -5.06 -5.56 -13.59
CA ALA A 108 -4.10 -6.61 -13.84
C ALA A 108 -3.22 -6.83 -12.61
N ILE A 109 -3.21 -8.06 -12.09
CA ILE A 109 -2.38 -8.51 -10.98
C ILE A 109 -1.52 -9.67 -11.49
N ASP A 110 -0.22 -9.58 -11.29
CA ASP A 110 0.71 -10.63 -11.71
C ASP A 110 1.18 -11.43 -10.48
N THR A 111 1.10 -12.75 -10.57
CA THR A 111 1.70 -13.67 -9.58
C THR A 111 3.07 -14.10 -10.09
N LEU A 112 4.09 -13.88 -9.28
CA LEU A 112 5.49 -14.19 -9.57
C LEU A 112 5.97 -15.32 -8.66
N ARG A 113 6.81 -16.23 -9.19
CA ARG A 113 7.55 -17.18 -8.35
C ARG A 113 8.89 -16.55 -7.97
N GLN A 114 9.15 -16.43 -6.69
CA GLN A 114 10.36 -15.82 -6.17
C GLN A 114 10.82 -16.51 -4.89
N ASN A 115 12.10 -16.91 -4.83
CA ASN A 115 12.72 -17.51 -3.63
C ASN A 115 11.97 -18.73 -3.04
N GLY A 116 11.37 -19.57 -3.90
CA GLY A 116 10.61 -20.75 -3.50
C GLY A 116 9.18 -20.50 -3.02
N ASP A 117 8.72 -19.25 -3.07
CA ASP A 117 7.37 -18.82 -2.68
C ASP A 117 6.78 -17.91 -3.77
N PHE A 118 5.77 -17.11 -3.44
CA PHE A 118 5.07 -16.22 -4.36
C PHE A 118 5.24 -14.76 -3.93
N ALA A 119 5.44 -13.90 -4.94
CA ALA A 119 5.30 -12.45 -4.82
C ALA A 119 4.18 -11.98 -5.74
N ILE A 120 3.46 -10.96 -5.31
CA ILE A 120 2.33 -10.41 -6.07
C ILE A 120 2.69 -9.02 -6.56
N GLN A 121 2.59 -8.81 -7.86
CA GLN A 121 2.84 -7.52 -8.50
C GLN A 121 1.52 -6.86 -8.88
N MET A 122 1.35 -5.63 -8.44
CA MET A 122 0.19 -4.81 -8.74
C MET A 122 0.61 -3.58 -9.53
N THR A 123 0.03 -3.40 -10.72
CA THR A 123 0.16 -2.17 -11.49
C THR A 123 -0.78 -1.12 -10.93
N GLN A 124 -0.26 0.07 -10.65
CA GLN A 124 -1.02 1.19 -10.10
C GLN A 124 -1.53 2.12 -11.21
N ALA A 125 -2.41 3.06 -10.85
CA ALA A 125 -2.90 4.06 -11.79
C ALA A 125 -1.78 5.01 -12.24
N THR A 126 -2.02 5.73 -13.33
CA THR A 126 -1.07 6.70 -13.90
C THR A 126 -0.58 7.69 -12.83
N PRO A 127 0.74 7.87 -12.70
CA PRO A 127 1.31 8.79 -11.72
C PRO A 127 0.88 10.24 -11.96
N LYS A 128 0.59 10.94 -10.86
CA LYS A 128 0.29 12.38 -10.86
C LYS A 128 1.07 13.04 -9.74
N ILE A 129 1.87 14.05 -10.05
CA ILE A 129 2.62 14.84 -9.09
C ILE A 129 2.08 16.26 -9.15
N LYS A 130 1.57 16.77 -8.03
CA LYS A 130 1.10 18.16 -7.92
C LYS A 130 2.27 19.12 -7.65
N PRO A 131 2.11 20.41 -7.91
CA PRO A 131 3.08 21.41 -7.50
C PRO A 131 3.38 21.35 -5.99
N PRO A 132 4.56 21.84 -5.55
CA PRO A 132 4.86 21.98 -4.12
C PRO A 132 3.78 22.75 -3.37
N LEU A 133 3.54 22.33 -2.12
CA LEU A 133 2.60 23.01 -1.23
C LEU A 133 3.13 24.39 -0.80
N ASP A 134 2.21 25.29 -0.47
CA ASP A 134 2.56 26.61 0.07
C ASP A 134 3.37 26.49 1.36
N LYS A 135 4.33 27.38 1.56
CA LYS A 135 5.20 27.41 2.75
C LYS A 135 4.43 27.40 4.06
N ASN A 136 3.31 28.13 4.13
CA ASN A 136 2.46 28.14 5.33
C ASN A 136 1.84 26.75 5.63
N VAL A 137 1.49 25.99 4.59
CA VAL A 137 0.97 24.62 4.74
C VAL A 137 2.11 23.70 5.18
N VAL A 138 3.28 23.79 4.55
CA VAL A 138 4.47 23.04 4.95
C VAL A 138 4.83 23.28 6.41
N SER A 139 4.85 24.55 6.86
CA SER A 139 5.12 24.91 8.26
C SER A 139 4.07 24.33 9.24
N LYS A 140 2.81 24.24 8.85
CA LYS A 140 1.78 23.55 9.66
C LYS A 140 2.03 22.05 9.74
N ILE A 141 2.40 21.41 8.62
CA ILE A 141 2.70 19.98 8.54
C ILE A 141 3.90 19.64 9.42
N THR A 142 5.03 20.37 9.28
CA THR A 142 6.24 20.11 10.08
C THR A 142 5.95 20.27 11.58
N ARG A 143 5.20 21.29 11.98
CA ARG A 143 4.77 21.47 13.37
C ARG A 143 3.87 20.32 13.84
N ALA A 144 2.94 19.86 13.02
CA ALA A 144 2.07 18.74 13.37
C ALA A 144 2.85 17.40 13.47
N LEU A 145 3.94 17.25 12.72
CA LEU A 145 4.85 16.10 12.80
C LEU A 145 5.82 16.21 13.98
N GLY A 146 5.95 17.37 14.63
CA GLY A 146 6.90 17.63 15.71
C GLY A 146 8.34 17.81 15.24
N ILE A 147 8.53 18.27 13.98
CA ILE A 147 9.84 18.53 13.37
C ILE A 147 9.98 20.00 12.96
N SER A 148 11.19 20.42 12.61
CA SER A 148 11.49 21.75 12.05
C SER A 148 11.62 21.70 10.53
N GLU A 149 11.52 22.84 9.86
CA GLU A 149 11.75 22.91 8.41
C GLU A 149 13.21 22.56 8.03
N SER A 150 14.16 22.73 8.95
CA SER A 150 15.56 22.34 8.74
C SER A 150 15.77 20.82 8.71
N ASP A 151 14.83 20.04 9.21
CA ASP A 151 14.86 18.57 9.17
C ASP A 151 14.41 18.02 7.81
N LEU A 152 13.76 18.85 6.99
CA LEU A 152 13.38 18.48 5.64
C LEU A 152 14.62 18.32 4.74
N ARG A 153 14.56 17.36 3.83
CA ARG A 153 15.57 17.22 2.78
C ARG A 153 15.42 18.36 1.77
N GLU A 154 16.52 18.99 1.41
CA GLU A 154 16.55 20.15 0.49
C GLU A 154 16.17 19.79 -0.94
N ASP A 155 16.49 18.55 -1.36
CA ASP A 155 16.19 17.99 -2.67
C ASP A 155 14.73 17.44 -2.78
N CYS A 156 13.97 17.40 -1.66
CA CYS A 156 12.63 16.86 -1.60
C CYS A 156 11.58 17.96 -1.43
N HIS A 157 10.81 18.22 -2.46
CA HIS A 157 9.66 19.14 -2.38
C HIS A 157 8.48 18.50 -1.65
N VAL A 158 7.92 19.21 -0.67
CA VAL A 158 6.69 18.75 0.00
C VAL A 158 5.51 18.99 -0.95
N CYS A 159 4.97 17.92 -1.52
CA CYS A 159 3.87 17.99 -2.48
C CYS A 159 3.02 16.72 -2.45
N GLU A 160 1.84 16.76 -3.07
CA GLU A 160 1.02 15.56 -3.25
C GLU A 160 1.50 14.76 -4.47
N ALA A 161 1.74 13.46 -4.25
CA ALA A 161 1.93 12.48 -5.31
C ALA A 161 0.86 11.39 -5.23
N SER A 162 0.44 10.85 -6.37
CA SER A 162 -0.65 9.87 -6.48
C SER A 162 -0.40 8.87 -7.59
N THR A 163 -0.75 7.62 -7.32
CA THR A 163 -0.95 6.55 -8.30
C THR A 163 -2.33 5.90 -8.11
N GLY A 164 -3.33 6.75 -7.79
CA GLY A 164 -4.70 6.39 -7.45
C GLY A 164 -5.22 7.22 -6.29
N HIS A 165 -4.61 7.12 -5.12
CA HIS A 165 -4.92 7.92 -3.94
C HIS A 165 -3.73 8.81 -3.56
N GLY A 166 -3.95 10.13 -3.47
CA GLY A 166 -2.90 11.10 -3.16
C GLY A 166 -2.36 10.99 -1.74
N LYS A 167 -1.04 11.19 -1.61
CA LYS A 167 -0.32 11.34 -0.35
C LYS A 167 0.61 12.53 -0.43
N VAL A 168 0.72 13.28 0.66
CA VAL A 168 1.73 14.34 0.78
C VAL A 168 3.08 13.66 1.03
N MET A 169 4.01 13.83 0.11
CA MET A 169 5.39 13.35 0.21
C MET A 169 6.22 14.32 1.05
N ILE A 170 6.89 13.82 2.08
CA ILE A 170 7.65 14.61 3.04
C ILE A 170 8.98 13.91 3.27
N GLY A 171 10.03 14.34 2.56
CA GLY A 171 11.38 13.82 2.73
C GLY A 171 12.08 14.49 3.92
N ILE A 172 12.59 13.69 4.85
CA ILE A 172 13.39 14.15 5.99
C ILE A 172 14.80 13.57 5.95
N LYS A 173 15.73 14.21 6.67
CA LYS A 173 17.17 13.92 6.58
C LYS A 173 17.59 12.68 7.37
N ASP A 174 16.88 12.33 8.44
CA ASP A 174 17.39 11.43 9.48
C ASP A 174 16.43 10.27 9.77
N LEU A 175 16.95 9.04 9.76
CA LEU A 175 16.18 7.83 10.02
C LEU A 175 15.76 7.71 11.50
N HIS A 176 16.63 8.14 12.44
CA HIS A 176 16.28 8.11 13.85
C HIS A 176 15.14 9.11 14.13
N LEU A 177 15.17 10.29 13.51
CA LEU A 177 14.07 11.25 13.57
C LEU A 177 12.78 10.64 13.01
N LEU A 178 12.84 9.96 11.85
CA LEU A 178 11.68 9.28 11.28
C LEU A 178 11.05 8.30 12.29
N HIS A 179 11.85 7.46 12.93
CA HIS A 179 11.36 6.48 13.88
C HIS A 179 10.80 7.12 15.17
N SER A 180 11.33 8.26 15.60
CA SER A 180 10.92 8.95 16.82
C SER A 180 9.73 9.89 16.66
N LEU A 181 9.20 10.08 15.43
CA LEU A 181 8.05 10.95 15.21
C LEU A 181 6.85 10.58 16.07
N THR A 182 6.27 11.57 16.72
CA THR A 182 5.03 11.49 17.50
C THR A 182 4.05 12.55 17.01
N PRO A 183 3.40 12.33 15.84
CA PRO A 183 2.59 13.35 15.20
C PRO A 183 1.35 13.73 16.01
N ASN A 184 0.98 15.00 15.94
CA ASN A 184 -0.33 15.48 16.39
C ASN A 184 -1.39 15.08 15.33
N MET A 185 -2.08 13.97 15.58
CA MET A 185 -3.05 13.38 14.65
C MET A 185 -4.22 14.31 14.34
N SER A 186 -4.72 15.06 15.35
CA SER A 186 -5.83 16.00 15.13
C SER A 186 -5.42 17.19 14.27
N ALA A 187 -4.19 17.68 14.42
CA ALA A 187 -3.64 18.72 13.57
C ALA A 187 -3.47 18.21 12.12
N LEU A 188 -2.93 17.00 11.92
CA LEU A 188 -2.83 16.38 10.59
C LEU A 188 -4.21 16.18 9.94
N ALA A 189 -5.22 15.72 10.70
CA ALA A 189 -6.59 15.58 10.20
C ALA A 189 -7.17 16.92 9.73
N SER A 190 -6.93 18.00 10.48
CA SER A 190 -7.37 19.35 10.11
C SER A 190 -6.68 19.86 8.84
N ILE A 191 -5.37 19.58 8.69
CA ILE A 191 -4.60 19.93 7.49
C ILE A 191 -5.12 19.12 6.29
N SER A 192 -5.41 17.82 6.46
CA SER A 192 -6.00 16.97 5.42
C SER A 192 -7.27 17.59 4.81
N ALA A 193 -8.16 18.10 5.67
CA ALA A 193 -9.39 18.78 5.20
C ALA A 193 -9.07 20.06 4.43
N GLN A 194 -8.08 20.84 4.86
CA GLN A 194 -7.65 22.08 4.20
C GLN A 194 -7.09 21.82 2.80
N ILE A 195 -6.26 20.78 2.62
CA ILE A 195 -5.57 20.47 1.36
C ILE A 195 -6.28 19.42 0.51
N GLN A 196 -7.37 18.85 1.02
CA GLN A 196 -8.11 17.74 0.37
C GLN A 196 -7.24 16.53 0.03
N CYS A 197 -6.30 16.17 0.92
CA CYS A 197 -5.44 15.02 0.79
C CYS A 197 -5.39 14.22 2.09
N ASN A 198 -5.74 12.94 2.06
CA ASN A 198 -5.97 12.09 3.23
C ASN A 198 -4.76 11.24 3.61
N GLY A 199 -3.55 11.75 3.48
CA GLY A 199 -2.40 11.00 3.93
C GLY A 199 -1.09 11.78 3.83
N PHE A 200 -0.26 11.58 4.85
CA PHE A 200 1.07 12.17 4.96
C PHE A 200 2.08 11.03 4.99
N TYR A 201 2.91 10.96 3.97
CA TYR A 201 3.97 9.98 3.87
C TYR A 201 5.31 10.64 4.15
N VAL A 202 5.84 10.38 5.34
CA VAL A 202 7.16 10.87 5.77
C VAL A 202 8.18 9.79 5.46
N PHE A 203 9.27 10.17 4.79
CA PHE A 203 10.30 9.22 4.37
C PHE A 203 11.70 9.80 4.51
N THR A 204 12.67 8.91 4.63
CA THR A 204 14.10 9.21 4.45
C THR A 204 14.68 8.33 3.35
N LEU A 205 15.81 8.75 2.78
CA LEU A 205 16.49 8.03 1.70
C LEU A 205 17.93 7.74 2.11
N ASP A 206 18.39 6.52 1.86
CA ASP A 206 19.79 6.10 1.95
C ASP A 206 20.19 5.32 0.68
N GLU A 207 20.98 5.94 -0.19
CA GLU A 207 21.44 5.32 -1.45
C GLU A 207 22.48 4.22 -1.22
N ASN A 208 23.00 4.06 -0.01
CA ASN A 208 23.98 3.04 0.36
C ASN A 208 23.37 1.84 1.10
N ASP A 209 22.09 1.90 1.46
CA ASP A 209 21.37 0.80 2.10
C ASP A 209 20.73 -0.13 1.05
N GLU A 210 20.46 -1.38 1.43
CA GLU A 210 19.63 -2.31 0.67
C GLU A 210 18.23 -1.72 0.43
N PHE A 211 17.71 -0.96 1.40
CA PHE A 211 16.43 -0.24 1.32
C PHE A 211 16.68 1.23 1.06
N LEU A 212 16.48 1.64 -0.19
CA LEU A 212 16.63 3.04 -0.59
C LEU A 212 15.82 3.99 0.27
N ALA A 213 14.65 3.56 0.74
CA ALA A 213 13.76 4.41 1.52
C ALA A 213 13.22 3.70 2.77
N HIS A 214 13.06 4.47 3.84
CA HIS A 214 12.29 4.10 5.02
C HIS A 214 11.14 5.09 5.17
N GLY A 215 9.93 4.60 5.50
CA GLY A 215 8.76 5.44 5.51
C GLY A 215 7.80 5.21 6.68
N ARG A 216 6.98 6.24 6.94
CA ARG A 216 5.82 6.18 7.85
C ARG A 216 4.64 6.88 7.21
N MET A 217 3.44 6.28 7.26
CA MET A 217 2.24 6.81 6.64
C MET A 217 1.15 7.09 7.65
N PHE A 218 0.71 8.34 7.71
CA PHE A 218 -0.31 8.83 8.63
C PHE A 218 -1.55 9.32 7.86
N ALA A 219 -2.73 8.82 8.20
CA ALA A 219 -3.99 9.20 7.56
C ALA A 219 -5.15 9.38 8.58
N PRO A 220 -4.97 10.23 9.60
CA PRO A 220 -5.94 10.35 10.71
C PRO A 220 -7.31 10.87 10.27
N ALA A 221 -7.41 11.61 9.16
CA ALA A 221 -8.68 12.09 8.63
C ALA A 221 -9.63 10.98 8.16
N ILE A 222 -9.09 9.78 7.90
CA ILE A 222 -9.88 8.59 7.54
C ILE A 222 -9.83 7.49 8.63
N GLY A 223 -9.42 7.86 9.84
CA GLY A 223 -9.40 6.97 11.00
C GLY A 223 -8.16 6.08 11.11
N ILE A 224 -7.15 6.26 10.27
CA ILE A 224 -5.89 5.50 10.29
C ILE A 224 -4.79 6.38 10.88
N ASN A 225 -4.44 6.15 12.16
CA ASN A 225 -3.37 6.90 12.79
C ASN A 225 -2.03 6.64 12.10
N GLU A 226 -1.68 5.36 11.89
CA GLU A 226 -0.51 4.95 11.11
C GLU A 226 -0.80 3.63 10.40
N ASP A 227 -0.53 3.57 9.09
CA ASP A 227 -0.68 2.35 8.29
C ASP A 227 0.68 1.63 8.23
N PRO A 228 0.75 0.32 8.54
CA PRO A 228 2.02 -0.40 8.63
C PRO A 228 2.84 -0.39 7.34
N VAL A 229 2.26 -0.78 6.20
CA VAL A 229 2.93 -0.80 4.90
C VAL A 229 1.94 -0.43 3.80
N THR A 230 2.24 0.65 3.08
CA THR A 230 1.26 1.33 2.21
C THR A 230 1.69 1.34 0.75
N GLY A 231 1.11 0.49 -0.07
CA GLY A 231 1.38 0.50 -1.53
C GLY A 231 1.03 1.83 -2.20
N ASN A 232 -0.06 2.48 -1.75
CA ASN A 232 -0.50 3.80 -2.22
C ASN A 232 0.32 4.99 -1.69
N ALA A 233 1.40 4.74 -0.97
CA ALA A 233 2.38 5.75 -0.58
C ALA A 233 3.73 5.48 -1.25
N ASN A 234 4.16 4.22 -1.24
CA ASN A 234 5.45 3.81 -1.77
C ASN A 234 5.50 3.84 -3.30
N GLY A 235 4.43 3.47 -3.98
CA GLY A 235 4.35 3.61 -5.43
C GLY A 235 4.44 5.08 -5.89
N PRO A 236 3.61 6.00 -5.34
CA PRO A 236 3.76 7.43 -5.57
C PRO A 236 5.14 7.99 -5.23
N LEU A 237 5.81 7.49 -4.16
CA LEU A 237 7.18 7.87 -3.86
C LEU A 237 8.12 7.55 -5.03
N GLY A 238 8.02 6.35 -5.61
CA GLY A 238 8.86 6.00 -6.77
C GLY A 238 8.65 6.96 -7.95
N ALA A 239 7.40 7.28 -8.27
CA ALA A 239 7.08 8.26 -9.31
C ALA A 239 7.61 9.66 -8.96
N TYR A 240 7.50 10.07 -7.71
CA TYR A 240 8.00 11.33 -7.18
C TYR A 240 9.53 11.45 -7.34
N LEU A 241 10.28 10.41 -6.97
CA LEU A 241 11.73 10.39 -7.08
C LEU A 241 12.19 10.55 -8.54
N VAL A 242 11.55 9.84 -9.46
CA VAL A 242 11.81 9.97 -10.91
C VAL A 242 11.45 11.36 -11.41
N TYR A 243 10.29 11.90 -11.00
CA TYR A 243 9.81 13.20 -11.49
C TYR A 243 10.74 14.36 -11.12
N TYR A 244 11.28 14.35 -9.89
CA TYR A 244 12.20 15.38 -9.41
C TYR A 244 13.67 15.07 -9.70
N GLY A 245 13.98 13.91 -10.28
CA GLY A 245 15.34 13.49 -10.60
C GLY A 245 16.18 13.18 -9.35
N ILE A 246 15.53 12.80 -8.26
CA ILE A 246 16.19 12.33 -7.05
C ILE A 246 16.66 10.89 -7.28
N CYS A 247 17.83 10.50 -6.75
CA CYS A 247 18.41 9.17 -6.95
C CYS A 247 18.63 8.80 -8.43
N LYS A 248 18.94 9.78 -9.28
CA LYS A 248 19.13 9.60 -10.72
C LYS A 248 20.22 8.57 -11.07
N GLY A 249 21.24 8.47 -10.22
CA GLY A 249 22.34 7.51 -10.38
C GLY A 249 21.92 6.04 -10.25
N LEU A 250 20.76 5.78 -9.66
CA LEU A 250 20.20 4.44 -9.48
C LEU A 250 19.24 4.01 -10.61
N GLN A 251 18.95 4.89 -11.59
CA GLN A 251 18.11 4.56 -12.72
C GLN A 251 18.89 3.69 -13.72
N ASN A 252 18.26 2.63 -14.20
CA ASN A 252 18.81 1.74 -15.21
C ASN A 252 18.00 1.88 -16.52
N GLY A 253 18.49 2.72 -17.44
CA GLY A 253 17.80 3.01 -18.69
C GLY A 253 16.42 3.63 -18.43
N ASP A 254 15.40 2.98 -18.97
CA ASP A 254 13.99 3.40 -18.82
C ASP A 254 13.28 2.78 -17.62
N GLU A 255 14.04 2.28 -16.62
CA GLU A 255 13.50 1.70 -15.39
C GLU A 255 14.22 2.25 -14.15
N PHE A 256 13.43 2.50 -13.09
CA PHE A 256 13.90 2.75 -11.74
C PHE A 256 13.23 1.77 -10.78
N SER A 257 14.04 0.99 -10.06
CA SER A 257 13.54 -0.04 -9.14
C SER A 257 14.32 -0.01 -7.84
N PHE A 258 13.61 -0.11 -6.73
CA PHE A 258 14.21 -0.08 -5.40
C PHE A 258 13.35 -0.80 -4.36
N PHE A 259 13.96 -1.16 -3.23
CA PHE A 259 13.27 -1.67 -2.06
C PHE A 259 13.05 -0.57 -1.03
N ILE A 260 11.92 -0.67 -0.31
CA ILE A 260 11.58 0.21 0.79
C ILE A 260 11.20 -0.59 2.03
N LYS A 261 11.41 0.00 3.21
CA LYS A 261 10.85 -0.45 4.49
C LYS A 261 9.83 0.53 5.04
N GLN A 262 8.83 -0.01 5.74
CA GLN A 262 7.82 0.77 6.45
C GLN A 262 7.32 -0.02 7.66
N GLY A 263 6.77 0.66 8.69
CA GLY A 263 6.16 0.04 9.85
C GLY A 263 7.13 -0.32 10.98
N GLU A 264 8.39 0.05 10.86
CA GLU A 264 9.45 -0.23 11.85
C GLU A 264 9.11 0.38 13.22
N ALA A 265 8.68 1.64 13.24
CA ALA A 265 8.36 2.36 14.48
C ALA A 265 7.18 1.79 15.28
N ILE A 266 6.31 1.02 14.64
CA ILE A 266 5.12 0.40 15.26
C ILE A 266 5.25 -1.13 15.41
N GLY A 267 6.44 -1.68 15.18
CA GLY A 267 6.70 -3.12 15.31
C GLY A 267 5.97 -3.99 14.28
N ARG A 268 5.53 -3.41 13.16
CA ARG A 268 4.87 -4.07 12.03
C ARG A 268 5.67 -3.87 10.74
N GLU A 269 6.99 -3.99 10.84
CA GLU A 269 7.88 -3.78 9.71
C GLU A 269 7.55 -4.67 8.52
N GLY A 270 7.57 -4.08 7.36
CA GLY A 270 7.43 -4.79 6.10
C GLY A 270 8.17 -4.06 4.99
N GLN A 271 8.27 -4.74 3.86
CA GLN A 271 9.04 -4.26 2.72
C GLN A 271 8.31 -4.52 1.41
N MET A 272 8.59 -3.69 0.42
CA MET A 272 8.14 -3.92 -0.94
C MET A 272 9.17 -3.44 -1.93
N GLN A 273 9.13 -4.01 -3.13
CA GLN A 273 9.82 -3.46 -4.28
C GLN A 273 8.89 -2.49 -5.00
N VAL A 274 9.41 -1.32 -5.33
CA VAL A 274 8.75 -0.35 -6.21
C VAL A 274 9.48 -0.36 -7.53
N ARG A 275 8.75 -0.44 -8.63
CA ARG A 275 9.28 -0.37 -9.99
C ARG A 275 8.57 0.72 -10.77
N VAL A 276 9.33 1.61 -11.38
CA VAL A 276 8.83 2.74 -12.16
C VAL A 276 9.41 2.65 -13.57
N SER A 277 8.53 2.50 -14.57
CA SER A 277 8.93 2.66 -15.96
C SER A 277 9.01 4.15 -16.30
N ILE A 278 10.07 4.53 -16.99
CA ILE A 278 10.37 5.93 -17.36
C ILE A 278 10.12 6.09 -18.86
N LYS A 279 9.41 7.13 -19.25
CA LYS A 279 9.23 7.49 -20.65
C LYS A 279 9.48 8.98 -20.85
N ASN A 280 10.40 9.32 -21.75
CA ASN A 280 10.81 10.71 -21.97
C ASN A 280 11.24 11.42 -20.68
N GLY A 281 11.99 10.73 -19.81
CA GLY A 281 12.48 11.26 -18.53
C GLY A 281 11.40 11.46 -17.46
N LYS A 282 10.17 10.94 -17.65
CA LYS A 282 9.06 11.07 -16.70
C LYS A 282 8.54 9.70 -16.27
N PRO A 283 7.99 9.58 -15.05
CA PRO A 283 7.37 8.33 -14.59
C PRO A 283 6.13 8.04 -15.45
N ALA A 284 6.07 6.84 -16.06
CA ALA A 284 4.98 6.44 -16.95
C ALA A 284 4.10 5.35 -16.35
N LEU A 285 4.70 4.34 -15.72
CA LEU A 285 4.02 3.23 -15.08
C LEU A 285 4.65 2.96 -13.71
N VAL A 286 3.83 2.66 -12.73
CA VAL A 286 4.28 2.28 -11.39
C VAL A 286 3.73 0.91 -11.04
N GLN A 287 4.60 0.07 -10.53
CA GLN A 287 4.25 -1.25 -10.02
C GLN A 287 4.82 -1.39 -8.60
N ILE A 288 4.04 -2.02 -7.74
CA ILE A 288 4.49 -2.49 -6.43
C ILE A 288 4.54 -4.01 -6.44
N ILE A 289 5.55 -4.58 -5.83
CA ILE A 289 5.73 -6.02 -5.71
C ILE A 289 5.88 -6.33 -4.23
N GLY A 290 4.99 -7.17 -3.72
CA GLY A 290 4.95 -7.56 -2.30
C GLY A 290 4.90 -9.07 -2.14
N GLU A 291 5.60 -9.55 -1.12
CA GLU A 291 5.48 -10.90 -0.60
C GLU A 291 4.43 -10.93 0.51
N ALA A 292 4.01 -12.12 0.92
CA ALA A 292 3.08 -12.27 2.02
C ALA A 292 3.31 -13.58 2.76
N VAL A 293 2.75 -13.70 3.96
CA VAL A 293 2.81 -14.93 4.76
C VAL A 293 1.48 -15.19 5.45
N VAL A 294 1.10 -16.47 5.56
CA VAL A 294 -0.06 -16.87 6.36
C VAL A 294 0.28 -16.76 7.83
N ALA A 295 -0.35 -15.83 8.56
CA ALA A 295 -0.22 -15.72 10.01
C ALA A 295 -0.96 -16.90 10.68
N PHE A 296 -2.24 -17.09 10.33
CA PHE A 296 -3.06 -18.25 10.69
C PHE A 296 -4.19 -18.45 9.69
N GLU A 297 -4.86 -19.59 9.78
CA GLU A 297 -6.09 -19.89 9.05
C GLU A 297 -7.17 -20.43 9.99
N THR A 298 -8.44 -20.24 9.64
CA THR A 298 -9.59 -20.71 10.39
C THR A 298 -10.77 -20.96 9.45
N GLU A 299 -11.89 -21.38 10.02
CA GLU A 299 -13.15 -21.61 9.30
C GLU A 299 -14.30 -20.92 10.02
N ILE A 300 -15.17 -20.29 9.25
CA ILE A 300 -16.42 -19.70 9.73
C ILE A 300 -17.56 -20.54 9.17
N VAL A 301 -18.51 -20.92 10.01
CA VAL A 301 -19.70 -21.70 9.65
C VAL A 301 -20.93 -20.80 9.76
N LEU A 302 -21.67 -20.62 8.67
CA LEU A 302 -22.91 -19.81 8.60
C LEU A 302 -24.08 -20.60 8.04
#